data_9d4f0d8dc29fe9ad82d62571dbb1509b
#
_entry.id   9d4f0d8dc29fe9ad82d62571dbb1509b
#
_cell.length_a   1.000
_cell.length_b   1.000
_cell.length_c   1.000
_cell.angle_alpha   90.00
_cell.angle_beta   90.00
_cell.angle_gamma   90.00
#
_symmetry.space_group_name_H-M   'P 1'
#
loop_
_entity.id
_entity.type
_entity.pdbx_description
1 polymer ?
#
loop_
_entity_poly.entity_id
_entity_poly.type
_entity_poly.pdbx_seq_one_letter_code
_entity_poly.pdbx_strand_id
1 'polypeptide(L)'
;MYKDNGFTGFKSVESLLNDKSVLPEVPGVYIVIRDQKTAPVFLKIGTGGFYKREDPNVEISTLQANWVETSKIVYIGKATSLKKRIGQLLSFGDGKDVGHRGGRYLWQLADSRNLQIAWKATPNETPREVERQMIQEFKSAHGGMRPFANLQD
;
A
#
# COMPACT_ATOMS: atom_id res chain seq x y z
N MET A 1 -2.83 -9.45 -15.01
CA MET A 1 -3.95 -8.51 -14.93
C MET A 1 -3.49 -7.07 -14.74
N TYR A 2 -2.77 -6.75 -13.66
CA TYR A 2 -2.33 -5.37 -13.43
C TYR A 2 -1.27 -4.89 -14.42
N LYS A 3 -0.42 -5.79 -14.89
CA LYS A 3 0.54 -5.46 -15.96
C LYS A 3 -0.16 -5.02 -17.23
N ASP A 4 -1.28 -5.65 -17.57
CA ASP A 4 -2.05 -5.34 -18.77
C ASP A 4 -2.73 -3.96 -18.66
N ASN A 5 -2.91 -3.46 -17.43
CA ASN A 5 -3.49 -2.14 -17.17
C ASN A 5 -2.42 -1.05 -17.02
N GLY A 6 -1.19 -1.32 -17.45
CA GLY A 6 -0.11 -0.35 -17.45
C GLY A 6 0.71 -0.28 -16.17
N PHE A 7 0.45 -1.15 -15.21
CA PHE A 7 1.27 -1.21 -13.99
C PHE A 7 2.62 -1.85 -14.28
N THR A 8 3.66 -1.28 -13.70
CA THR A 8 5.03 -1.77 -13.77
C THR A 8 5.63 -1.82 -12.37
N GLY A 9 6.87 -2.29 -12.29
CA GLY A 9 7.58 -2.42 -11.02
C GLY A 9 7.45 -3.84 -10.49
N PHE A 10 6.43 -4.09 -9.67
CA PHE A 10 6.24 -5.38 -8.98
C PHE A 10 7.50 -5.76 -8.20
N LYS A 11 8.05 -4.77 -7.49
CA LYS A 11 9.25 -4.93 -6.67
C LYS A 11 8.85 -5.12 -5.22
N SER A 12 9.58 -5.99 -4.50
CA SER A 12 9.32 -6.18 -3.08
C SER A 12 9.68 -4.94 -2.27
N VAL A 13 9.04 -4.77 -1.13
CA VAL A 13 9.39 -3.73 -0.16
C VAL A 13 10.87 -3.81 0.19
N GLU A 14 11.38 -5.02 0.45
CA GLU A 14 12.80 -5.24 0.76
C GLU A 14 13.71 -4.71 -0.34
N SER A 15 13.42 -5.04 -1.60
CA SER A 15 14.18 -4.59 -2.77
C SER A 15 14.18 -3.08 -2.88
N LEU A 16 13.01 -2.43 -2.70
CA LEU A 16 12.87 -0.98 -2.82
C LEU A 16 13.54 -0.25 -1.67
N LEU A 17 13.57 -0.83 -0.47
CA LEU A 17 14.31 -0.24 0.64
C LEU A 17 15.81 -0.19 0.36
N ASN A 18 16.33 -1.16 -0.38
CA ASN A 18 17.74 -1.21 -0.76
C ASN A 18 18.05 -0.30 -1.95
N ASP A 19 17.11 -0.10 -2.87
CA ASP A 19 17.33 0.74 -4.05
C ASP A 19 16.00 1.35 -4.53
N LYS A 20 15.83 2.65 -4.27
CA LYS A 20 14.64 3.41 -4.68
C LYS A 20 14.81 4.09 -6.04
N SER A 21 15.95 3.90 -6.71
CA SER A 21 16.26 4.60 -7.96
C SER A 21 15.33 4.24 -9.10
N VAL A 22 14.65 3.08 -9.03
CA VAL A 22 13.70 2.64 -10.06
C VAL A 22 12.36 3.40 -10.00
N LEU A 23 12.09 4.11 -8.92
CA LEU A 23 10.83 4.83 -8.75
C LEU A 23 10.82 6.11 -9.58
N PRO A 24 9.79 6.33 -10.44
CA PRO A 24 9.76 7.51 -11.30
C PRO A 24 9.24 8.76 -10.59
N GLU A 25 9.76 9.92 -10.98
CA GLU A 25 9.33 11.22 -10.44
C GLU A 25 8.17 11.79 -11.24
N VAL A 26 7.09 11.04 -11.39
CA VAL A 26 5.90 11.43 -12.16
C VAL A 26 4.65 11.20 -11.33
N PRO A 27 3.55 11.93 -11.64
CA PRO A 27 2.26 11.65 -11.01
C PRO A 27 1.73 10.28 -11.38
N GLY A 28 1.04 9.64 -10.44
CA GLY A 28 0.46 8.35 -10.73
C GLY A 28 -0.24 7.71 -9.54
N VAL A 29 -0.57 6.44 -9.73
CA VAL A 29 -1.16 5.59 -8.70
C VAL A 29 -0.25 4.40 -8.46
N TYR A 30 -0.38 3.80 -7.28
CA TYR A 30 0.40 2.61 -6.94
C TYR A 30 -0.47 1.65 -6.15
N ILE A 31 -0.09 0.38 -6.20
CA ILE A 31 -0.76 -0.69 -5.48
C ILE A 31 0.26 -1.47 -4.69
N VAL A 32 -0.17 -1.97 -3.54
CA VAL A 32 0.61 -2.90 -2.73
C VAL A 32 -0.06 -4.26 -2.81
N ILE A 33 0.72 -5.29 -3.09
CA ILE A 33 0.24 -6.63 -3.40
C ILE A 33 0.85 -7.61 -2.40
N ARG A 34 0.00 -8.46 -1.82
CA ARG A 34 0.45 -9.63 -1.07
C ARG A 34 0.20 -10.87 -1.91
N ASP A 35 1.29 -11.43 -2.45
CA ASP A 35 1.21 -12.60 -3.31
C ASP A 35 1.56 -13.86 -2.52
N GLN A 36 0.79 -14.11 -1.47
CA GLN A 36 0.93 -15.29 -0.60
C GLN A 36 -0.43 -15.96 -0.49
N LYS A 37 -0.43 -17.29 -0.52
CA LYS A 37 -1.66 -18.08 -0.37
C LYS A 37 -1.93 -18.43 1.09
N THR A 38 -0.99 -18.17 1.97
CA THR A 38 -1.12 -18.45 3.39
C THR A 38 -1.97 -17.39 4.08
N ALA A 39 -2.63 -17.76 5.17
CA ALA A 39 -3.35 -16.81 5.99
C ALA A 39 -2.39 -15.74 6.52
N PRO A 40 -2.83 -14.48 6.62
CA PRO A 40 -1.98 -13.41 7.13
C PRO A 40 -1.68 -13.64 8.61
N VAL A 41 -0.46 -13.29 9.02
CA VAL A 41 -0.07 -13.25 10.42
C VAL A 41 0.08 -11.77 10.80
N PHE A 42 -0.72 -11.33 11.77
CA PHE A 42 -0.69 -9.95 12.24
C PHE A 42 0.16 -9.83 13.49
N LEU A 43 0.99 -8.78 13.53
CA LEU A 43 1.83 -8.49 14.68
C LEU A 43 1.13 -7.51 15.60
N LYS A 44 1.25 -7.70 16.91
CA LYS A 44 0.77 -6.74 17.89
C LYS A 44 1.50 -5.40 17.74
N ILE A 45 2.80 -5.45 17.51
CA ILE A 45 3.65 -4.29 17.24
C ILE A 45 4.35 -4.55 15.91
N GLY A 46 4.02 -3.72 14.93
CA GLY A 46 4.63 -3.80 13.59
C GLY A 46 5.85 -2.90 13.46
N THR A 47 6.23 -2.63 12.20
CA THR A 47 7.42 -1.86 11.89
C THR A 47 7.14 -0.40 11.54
N GLY A 48 5.89 0.04 11.56
CA GLY A 48 5.51 1.41 11.19
C GLY A 48 6.08 2.48 12.12
N GLY A 49 6.29 3.68 11.57
CA GLY A 49 6.85 4.80 12.31
C GLY A 49 5.85 5.49 13.23
N PHE A 50 6.37 6.19 14.25
CA PHE A 50 5.58 6.98 15.19
C PHE A 50 5.53 8.45 14.72
N TYR A 51 4.93 8.66 13.55
CA TYR A 51 4.83 10.00 12.97
C TYR A 51 4.04 10.92 13.90
N LYS A 52 4.63 12.06 14.23
CA LYS A 52 4.05 13.04 15.18
C LYS A 52 3.72 12.40 16.54
N ARG A 53 4.53 11.43 16.97
CA ARG A 53 4.39 10.71 18.25
C ARG A 53 3.12 9.85 18.35
N GLU A 54 2.46 9.57 17.22
CA GLU A 54 1.29 8.71 17.23
C GLU A 54 1.66 7.27 16.96
N ASP A 55 1.15 6.36 17.80
CA ASP A 55 1.35 4.93 17.65
C ASP A 55 0.66 4.46 16.36
N PRO A 56 1.39 3.84 15.41
CA PRO A 56 0.79 3.33 14.19
C PRO A 56 0.05 2.02 14.39
N ASN A 57 0.25 1.34 15.51
CA ASN A 57 -0.30 0.00 15.73
C ASN A 57 -1.75 0.08 16.18
N VAL A 58 -2.55 -0.87 15.69
CA VAL A 58 -3.96 -1.05 16.10
C VAL A 58 -4.13 -2.47 16.63
N GLU A 59 -5.28 -2.72 17.27
CA GLU A 59 -5.61 -4.04 17.78
C GLU A 59 -5.65 -5.06 16.62
N ILE A 60 -5.20 -6.28 16.88
CA ILE A 60 -5.23 -7.36 15.89
C ILE A 60 -6.64 -7.61 15.39
N SER A 61 -7.65 -7.51 16.27
CA SER A 61 -9.05 -7.64 15.87
C SER A 61 -9.47 -6.62 14.81
N THR A 62 -8.93 -5.40 14.87
CA THR A 62 -9.17 -4.38 13.85
C THR A 62 -8.59 -4.82 12.51
N LEU A 63 -7.39 -5.35 12.50
CA LEU A 63 -6.74 -5.84 11.28
C LEU A 63 -7.52 -7.00 10.67
N GLN A 64 -7.93 -7.96 11.51
CA GLN A 64 -8.73 -9.10 11.07
C GLN A 64 -10.06 -8.66 10.45
N ALA A 65 -10.71 -7.65 11.04
CA ALA A 65 -11.99 -7.14 10.54
C ALA A 65 -11.87 -6.46 9.18
N ASN A 66 -10.70 -5.95 8.84
CA ASN A 66 -10.46 -5.27 7.57
C ASN A 66 -9.79 -6.13 6.51
N TRP A 67 -9.44 -7.36 6.84
CA TRP A 67 -8.78 -8.25 5.90
C TRP A 67 -9.75 -8.68 4.78
N VAL A 68 -9.28 -8.62 3.52
CA VAL A 68 -10.06 -9.03 2.36
C VAL A 68 -9.44 -10.31 1.82
N GLU A 69 -10.08 -11.43 2.12
CA GLU A 69 -9.56 -12.78 1.84
C GLU A 69 -9.35 -13.05 0.36
N THR A 70 -10.19 -12.50 -0.50
CA THR A 70 -10.24 -12.83 -1.92
C THR A 70 -9.36 -11.95 -2.80
N SER A 71 -8.62 -10.99 -2.24
CA SER A 71 -7.80 -10.07 -3.02
C SER A 71 -6.33 -10.12 -2.63
N LYS A 72 -5.47 -10.04 -3.65
CA LYS A 72 -4.04 -9.85 -3.45
C LYS A 72 -3.67 -8.40 -3.22
N ILE A 73 -4.51 -7.45 -3.68
CA ILE A 73 -4.28 -6.03 -3.44
C ILE A 73 -4.62 -5.71 -1.99
N VAL A 74 -3.65 -5.14 -1.27
CA VAL A 74 -3.83 -4.76 0.14
C VAL A 74 -3.82 -3.26 0.35
N TYR A 75 -3.45 -2.47 -0.67
CA TYR A 75 -3.47 -1.01 -0.58
C TYR A 75 -3.45 -0.39 -1.98
N ILE A 76 -4.19 0.70 -2.16
CA ILE A 76 -4.19 1.52 -3.36
C ILE A 76 -3.88 2.97 -2.94
N GLY A 77 -2.89 3.58 -3.57
CA GLY A 77 -2.49 4.95 -3.25
C GLY A 77 -2.32 5.81 -4.49
N LYS A 78 -2.24 7.13 -4.26
CA LYS A 78 -2.00 8.14 -5.31
C LYS A 78 -0.79 8.98 -4.94
N ALA A 79 -0.20 9.62 -5.95
CA ALA A 79 0.95 10.47 -5.74
C ALA A 79 1.05 11.56 -6.80
N THR A 80 1.47 12.75 -6.39
CA THR A 80 1.93 13.79 -7.34
C THR A 80 3.33 13.48 -7.84
N SER A 81 4.12 12.74 -7.04
CA SER A 81 5.38 12.13 -7.43
C SER A 81 5.42 10.73 -6.85
N LEU A 82 5.40 9.71 -7.71
CA LEU A 82 5.47 8.31 -7.28
C LEU A 82 6.71 8.05 -6.44
N LYS A 83 7.87 8.57 -6.87
CA LYS A 83 9.13 8.41 -6.13
C LYS A 83 9.01 8.94 -4.71
N LYS A 84 8.50 10.16 -4.56
CA LYS A 84 8.39 10.80 -3.25
C LYS A 84 7.40 10.04 -2.35
N ARG A 85 6.21 9.75 -2.88
CA ARG A 85 5.14 9.16 -2.05
C ARG A 85 5.41 7.71 -1.69
N ILE A 86 5.86 6.90 -2.65
CA ILE A 86 6.26 5.52 -2.36
C ILE A 86 7.47 5.52 -1.43
N GLY A 87 8.40 6.45 -1.60
CA GLY A 87 9.51 6.62 -0.68
C GLY A 87 9.06 6.88 0.76
N GLN A 88 8.02 7.72 0.93
CA GLN A 88 7.42 7.98 2.26
C GLN A 88 6.76 6.73 2.83
N LEU A 89 6.04 5.97 2.00
CA LEU A 89 5.44 4.70 2.41
C LEU A 89 6.50 3.75 2.96
N LEU A 90 7.59 3.57 2.20
CA LEU A 90 8.69 2.68 2.58
C LEU A 90 9.38 3.14 3.86
N SER A 91 9.67 4.43 3.96
CA SER A 91 10.35 4.98 5.14
C SER A 91 9.49 4.88 6.39
N PHE A 92 8.18 5.14 6.28
CA PHE A 92 7.24 4.93 7.38
C PHE A 92 7.26 3.46 7.82
N GLY A 93 7.20 2.54 6.85
CA GLY A 93 7.23 1.10 7.13
C GLY A 93 8.56 0.62 7.73
N ASP A 94 9.62 1.38 7.55
CA ASP A 94 10.94 1.11 8.13
C ASP A 94 11.12 1.80 9.49
N GLY A 95 10.05 2.31 10.07
CA GLY A 95 10.07 2.88 11.43
C GLY A 95 10.43 4.35 11.50
N LYS A 96 10.53 5.05 10.37
CA LYS A 96 10.94 6.46 10.36
C LYS A 96 9.75 7.40 10.62
N ASP A 97 10.07 8.57 11.17
CA ASP A 97 9.08 9.61 11.47
C ASP A 97 8.75 10.41 10.20
N VAL A 98 7.96 9.81 9.32
CA VAL A 98 7.52 10.42 8.07
C VAL A 98 6.01 10.18 7.87
N GLY A 99 5.37 11.04 7.09
CA GLY A 99 3.92 11.05 6.96
C GLY A 99 3.35 10.06 5.96
N HIS A 100 3.12 8.83 6.38
CA HIS A 100 2.32 7.89 5.60
C HIS A 100 1.47 7.00 6.52
N ARG A 101 0.77 7.61 7.47
CA ARG A 101 -0.10 6.87 8.40
C ARG A 101 -1.28 6.21 7.69
N GLY A 102 -1.69 6.74 6.53
CA GLY A 102 -2.82 6.19 5.79
C GLY A 102 -2.67 4.72 5.41
N GLY A 103 -1.46 4.23 5.27
CA GLY A 103 -1.18 2.82 4.96
C GLY A 103 -0.65 2.02 6.15
N ARG A 104 -0.85 2.50 7.38
CA ARG A 104 -0.17 1.93 8.56
C ARG A 104 -0.47 0.46 8.83
N TYR A 105 -1.63 -0.06 8.40
CA TYR A 105 -1.98 -1.47 8.64
C TYR A 105 -1.01 -2.43 7.94
N LEU A 106 -0.42 -2.03 6.83
CA LEU A 106 0.52 -2.88 6.08
C LEU A 106 1.65 -3.39 6.97
N TRP A 107 2.09 -2.53 7.90
CA TRP A 107 3.31 -2.79 8.66
C TRP A 107 3.09 -3.65 9.89
N GLN A 108 1.84 -4.03 10.17
CA GLN A 108 1.53 -5.08 11.16
C GLN A 108 1.38 -6.46 10.54
N LEU A 109 1.59 -6.59 9.23
CA LEU A 109 1.74 -7.90 8.59
C LEU A 109 3.15 -8.42 8.86
N ALA A 110 3.24 -9.68 9.32
CA ALA A 110 4.53 -10.29 9.61
C ALA A 110 5.42 -10.38 8.36
N ASP A 111 4.80 -10.51 7.18
CA ASP A 111 5.51 -10.62 5.90
C ASP A 111 5.56 -9.30 5.12
N SER A 112 5.48 -8.16 5.81
CA SER A 112 5.42 -6.85 5.15
C SER A 112 6.60 -6.58 4.21
N ARG A 113 7.79 -7.11 4.51
CA ARG A 113 8.98 -6.94 3.65
C ARG A 113 8.85 -7.67 2.31
N ASN A 114 7.97 -8.66 2.23
CA ASN A 114 7.73 -9.45 1.03
C ASN A 114 6.56 -8.92 0.19
N LEU A 115 5.86 -7.90 0.65
CA LEU A 115 4.84 -7.23 -0.14
C LEU A 115 5.48 -6.64 -1.39
N GLN A 116 4.75 -6.64 -2.50
CA GLN A 116 5.21 -6.05 -3.75
C GLN A 116 4.52 -4.71 -3.97
N ILE A 117 5.23 -3.79 -4.58
CA ILE A 117 4.67 -2.49 -4.97
C ILE A 117 4.77 -2.37 -6.49
N ALA A 118 3.66 -1.98 -7.11
CA ALA A 118 3.60 -1.69 -8.53
C ALA A 118 3.02 -0.29 -8.71
N TRP A 119 3.36 0.37 -9.80
CA TRP A 119 2.96 1.76 -10.04
C TRP A 119 2.61 1.99 -11.50
N LYS A 120 1.88 3.08 -11.73
CA LYS A 120 1.41 3.46 -13.06
C LYS A 120 1.35 4.99 -13.13
N ALA A 121 2.02 5.57 -14.13
CA ALA A 121 1.91 7.00 -14.40
C ALA A 121 0.51 7.36 -14.91
N THR A 122 0.05 8.56 -14.59
CA THR A 122 -1.24 9.08 -15.05
C THR A 122 -1.03 10.40 -15.82
N PRO A 123 -0.44 10.35 -17.05
CA PRO A 123 -0.07 11.58 -17.75
C PRO A 123 -1.27 12.39 -18.25
N ASN A 124 -2.41 11.74 -18.47
CA ASN A 124 -3.61 12.38 -19.03
C ASN A 124 -4.79 12.46 -18.07
N GLU A 125 -4.60 12.01 -16.81
CA GLU A 125 -5.64 11.98 -15.79
C GLU A 125 -5.03 12.43 -14.47
N THR A 126 -5.88 12.88 -13.54
CA THR A 126 -5.39 13.17 -12.19
C THR A 126 -5.22 11.87 -11.40
N PRO A 127 -4.16 11.75 -10.60
CA PRO A 127 -4.00 10.57 -9.74
C PRO A 127 -5.20 10.31 -8.85
N ARG A 128 -5.81 11.37 -8.33
CA ARG A 128 -6.99 11.28 -7.45
C ARG A 128 -8.16 10.58 -8.14
N GLU A 129 -8.44 10.96 -9.40
CA GLU A 129 -9.55 10.36 -10.16
C GLU A 129 -9.28 8.88 -10.44
N VAL A 130 -8.05 8.55 -10.82
CA VAL A 130 -7.68 7.16 -11.10
C VAL A 130 -7.77 6.31 -9.83
N GLU A 131 -7.22 6.81 -8.72
CA GLU A 131 -7.30 6.10 -7.43
C GLU A 131 -8.75 5.87 -7.00
N ARG A 132 -9.57 6.91 -7.09
CA ARG A 132 -10.99 6.84 -6.70
C ARG A 132 -11.70 5.75 -7.50
N GLN A 133 -11.50 5.72 -8.81
CA GLN A 133 -12.10 4.72 -9.67
C GLN A 133 -11.64 3.32 -9.31
N MET A 134 -10.34 3.14 -9.06
CA MET A 134 -9.78 1.84 -8.67
C MET A 134 -10.37 1.35 -7.34
N ILE A 135 -10.52 2.23 -6.35
CA ILE A 135 -11.12 1.87 -5.07
C ILE A 135 -12.59 1.50 -5.23
N GLN A 136 -13.33 2.23 -6.06
CA GLN A 136 -14.74 1.91 -6.33
C GLN A 136 -14.89 0.56 -7.01
N GLU A 137 -14.06 0.26 -7.99
CA GLU A 137 -14.05 -1.04 -8.66
C GLU A 137 -13.71 -2.16 -7.68
N PHE A 138 -12.74 -1.92 -6.81
CA PHE A 138 -12.38 -2.87 -5.76
C PHE A 138 -13.56 -3.16 -4.83
N LYS A 139 -14.22 -2.11 -4.34
CA LYS A 139 -15.37 -2.25 -3.44
C LYS A 139 -16.50 -3.01 -4.12
N SER A 140 -16.76 -2.74 -5.39
CA SER A 140 -17.81 -3.44 -6.15
C SER A 140 -17.50 -4.94 -6.27
N ALA A 141 -16.23 -5.30 -6.41
CA ALA A 141 -15.83 -6.70 -6.54
C ALA A 141 -15.69 -7.42 -5.20
N HIS A 142 -15.72 -6.71 -4.08
CA HIS A 142 -15.42 -7.27 -2.75
C HIS A 142 -16.48 -6.91 -1.70
N GLY A 143 -17.75 -6.86 -2.10
CA GLY A 143 -18.85 -6.68 -1.16
C GLY A 143 -18.87 -5.33 -0.44
N GLY A 144 -18.32 -4.29 -1.04
CA GLY A 144 -18.25 -2.96 -0.46
C GLY A 144 -17.02 -2.72 0.42
N MET A 145 -16.16 -3.72 0.59
CA MET A 145 -14.94 -3.57 1.38
C MET A 145 -13.85 -2.84 0.60
N ARG A 146 -13.11 -1.97 1.29
CA ARG A 146 -11.88 -1.36 0.76
C ARG A 146 -10.75 -2.36 0.78
N PRO A 147 -9.64 -2.11 0.04
CA PRO A 147 -8.42 -2.87 0.29
C PRO A 147 -8.02 -2.79 1.76
N PHE A 148 -7.42 -3.85 2.27
CA PHE A 148 -7.12 -4.04 3.69
C PHE A 148 -6.57 -2.79 4.39
N ALA A 149 -5.58 -2.13 3.80
CA ALA A 149 -4.90 -1.02 4.47
C ALA A 149 -5.42 0.36 4.07
N ASN A 150 -6.44 0.45 3.22
CA ASN A 150 -7.08 1.72 2.91
C ASN A 150 -8.06 2.09 4.03
N LEU A 151 -7.81 3.22 4.69
CA LEU A 151 -8.61 3.66 5.84
C LEU A 151 -9.81 4.52 5.42
N GLN A 152 -9.79 5.02 4.18
CA GLN A 152 -10.87 5.82 3.60
C GLN A 152 -10.87 5.62 2.10
N ASP A 153 -11.94 6.05 1.45
CA ASP A 153 -12.08 5.96 0.00
C ASP A 153 -11.20 6.96 -0.72
#